data_d25e81f2131483c671e3053bedd049e7
#
_entry.id   d25e81f2131483c671e3053bedd049e7
#
_cell.length_a   1.000
_cell.length_b   1.000
_cell.length_c   1.000
_cell.angle_alpha   90.00
_cell.angle_beta   90.00
_cell.angle_gamma   90.00
#
_symmetry.space_group_name_H-M   'P 1'
#
loop_
_entity.id
_entity.type
_entity.pdbx_description
1 polymer ?
#
loop_
_entity_poly.entity_id
_entity_poly.type
_entity_poly.pdbx_seq_one_letter_code
_entity_poly.pdbx_strand_id
1 'polypeptide(L)'
;MAAYTTFDVTALARVCAGHAGVRLVALFGSVAREAARADSDVDVAVLGGQFWDQLGLGSAVGGLLGREPHVVDLQTASDWLRFQVARDGVLVYEALPGAWAEFKARAMVLYWDLAPTIALCAAGVKQRFLREARHG
;
A
#
# COMPACT_ATOMS: atom_id res chain seq x y z
N MET A 1 -11.38 -12.48 -21.58
CA MET A 1 -11.54 -11.10 -21.17
C MET A 1 -11.89 -10.93 -19.70
N ALA A 2 -12.63 -11.81 -19.13
CA ALA A 2 -13.10 -11.66 -17.75
C ALA A 2 -12.12 -12.13 -16.68
N ALA A 3 -10.86 -12.36 -17.03
CA ALA A 3 -9.86 -12.84 -16.08
C ALA A 3 -9.46 -11.77 -15.06
N TYR A 4 -9.65 -10.49 -15.40
CA TYR A 4 -9.24 -9.37 -14.57
C TYR A 4 -10.47 -8.68 -14.01
N THR A 5 -10.31 -8.22 -12.76
CA THR A 5 -11.36 -7.47 -12.10
C THR A 5 -11.24 -6.00 -12.46
N THR A 6 -12.36 -5.41 -12.87
CA THR A 6 -12.46 -3.98 -13.12
C THR A 6 -13.21 -3.34 -11.97
N PHE A 7 -12.67 -2.25 -11.43
CA PHE A 7 -13.30 -1.52 -10.34
C PHE A 7 -13.78 -0.17 -10.81
N ASP A 8 -14.95 0.24 -10.31
CA ASP A 8 -15.41 1.61 -10.48
C ASP A 8 -14.68 2.50 -9.46
N VAL A 9 -13.60 3.12 -9.92
CA VAL A 9 -12.76 3.97 -9.07
C VAL A 9 -13.57 5.16 -8.55
N THR A 10 -14.50 5.69 -9.32
CA THR A 10 -15.35 6.81 -8.88
C THR A 10 -16.25 6.42 -7.73
N ALA A 11 -16.89 5.26 -7.80
CA ALA A 11 -17.73 4.76 -6.72
C ALA A 11 -16.91 4.47 -5.48
N LEU A 12 -15.72 3.88 -5.66
CA LEU A 12 -14.80 3.58 -4.56
C LEU A 12 -14.32 4.86 -3.88
N ALA A 13 -14.02 5.90 -4.66
CA ALA A 13 -13.62 7.19 -4.11
C ALA A 13 -14.74 7.83 -3.27
N ARG A 14 -15.98 7.71 -3.70
CA ARG A 14 -17.14 8.22 -2.93
C ARG A 14 -17.28 7.50 -1.59
N VAL A 15 -17.12 6.19 -1.59
CA VAL A 15 -17.17 5.41 -0.35
C VAL A 15 -16.06 5.88 0.60
N CYS A 16 -14.84 6.04 0.10
CA CYS A 16 -13.72 6.49 0.92
C CYS A 16 -13.91 7.91 1.45
N ALA A 17 -14.48 8.81 0.64
CA ALA A 17 -14.74 10.19 1.03
C ALA A 17 -15.74 10.31 2.20
N GLY A 18 -16.60 9.32 2.36
CA GLY A 18 -17.56 9.27 3.46
C GLY A 18 -16.96 8.90 4.81
N HIS A 19 -15.70 8.52 4.88
CA HIS A 19 -15.05 8.08 6.12
C HIS A 19 -14.16 9.17 6.68
N ALA A 20 -14.52 9.65 7.87
CA ALA A 20 -13.78 10.71 8.54
C ALA A 20 -12.35 10.29 8.88
N GLY A 21 -11.43 11.23 8.79
CA GLY A 21 -10.03 10.99 9.13
C GLY A 21 -9.19 10.35 8.05
N VAL A 22 -9.79 9.88 6.97
CA VAL A 22 -9.06 9.30 5.85
C VAL A 22 -8.46 10.41 4.99
N ARG A 23 -7.14 10.39 4.81
CA ARG A 23 -6.41 11.40 4.04
C ARG A 23 -6.19 10.98 2.60
N LEU A 24 -5.86 9.71 2.38
CA LEU A 24 -5.75 9.16 1.03
C LEU A 24 -5.97 7.65 1.06
N VAL A 25 -6.41 7.13 -0.08
CA VAL A 25 -6.61 5.71 -0.31
C VAL A 25 -6.03 5.37 -1.68
N ALA A 26 -5.23 4.32 -1.74
CA ALA A 26 -4.64 3.83 -2.98
C ALA A 26 -4.79 2.32 -3.08
N LEU A 27 -4.99 1.84 -4.29
CA LEU A 27 -4.91 0.41 -4.58
C LEU A 27 -3.46 0.04 -4.88
N PHE A 28 -3.04 -1.13 -4.43
CA PHE A 28 -1.71 -1.61 -4.72
C PHE A 28 -1.70 -3.13 -4.89
N GLY A 29 -0.53 -3.71 -5.12
CA GLY A 29 -0.41 -5.14 -5.36
C GLY A 29 -0.91 -5.52 -6.75
N SER A 30 -1.47 -6.73 -6.88
CA SER A 30 -1.87 -7.27 -8.18
C SER A 30 -3.00 -6.47 -8.84
N VAL A 31 -3.91 -5.90 -8.05
CA VAL A 31 -5.01 -5.08 -8.56
C VAL A 31 -4.47 -3.81 -9.23
N ALA A 32 -3.53 -3.13 -8.57
CA ALA A 32 -2.93 -1.91 -9.10
C ALA A 32 -2.14 -2.16 -10.39
N ARG A 33 -1.57 -3.36 -10.52
CA ARG A 33 -0.82 -3.73 -11.72
C ARG A 33 -1.69 -4.33 -12.83
N GLU A 34 -2.99 -4.29 -12.65
CA GLU A 34 -3.96 -4.87 -13.59
C GLU A 34 -3.72 -6.36 -13.85
N ALA A 35 -3.05 -7.03 -12.92
CA ALA A 35 -2.76 -8.46 -12.99
C ALA A 35 -3.73 -9.29 -12.15
N ALA A 36 -4.67 -8.65 -11.47
CA ALA A 36 -5.60 -9.30 -10.57
C ALA A 36 -6.66 -10.07 -11.33
N ARG A 37 -6.95 -11.28 -10.86
CA ARG A 37 -8.10 -12.06 -11.31
C ARG A 37 -9.32 -11.78 -10.42
N ALA A 38 -10.48 -12.29 -10.80
CA ALA A 38 -11.71 -12.08 -10.05
C ALA A 38 -11.63 -12.59 -8.62
N ASP A 39 -10.79 -13.60 -8.35
CA ASP A 39 -10.58 -14.20 -7.03
C ASP A 39 -9.36 -13.65 -6.30
N SER A 40 -8.64 -12.69 -6.89
CA SER A 40 -7.47 -12.09 -6.24
C SER A 40 -7.88 -11.18 -5.09
N ASP A 41 -7.04 -11.14 -4.05
CA ASP A 41 -7.22 -10.20 -2.96
C ASP A 41 -7.07 -8.75 -3.46
N VAL A 42 -7.83 -7.87 -2.86
CA VAL A 42 -7.73 -6.44 -3.15
C VAL A 42 -6.94 -5.78 -2.04
N ASP A 43 -5.77 -5.27 -2.37
CA ASP A 43 -4.91 -4.58 -1.41
C ASP A 43 -5.20 -3.09 -1.46
N VAL A 44 -5.63 -2.55 -0.33
CA VAL A 44 -6.02 -1.16 -0.17
C VAL A 44 -5.14 -0.51 0.88
N ALA A 45 -4.38 0.50 0.46
CA ALA A 45 -3.53 1.26 1.36
C ALA A 45 -4.23 2.54 1.76
N VAL A 46 -4.27 2.83 3.06
CA VAL A 46 -4.95 4.00 3.62
C VAL A 46 -4.00 4.78 4.50
N LEU A 47 -3.87 6.07 4.22
CA LEU A 47 -3.24 7.00 5.16
C LEU A 47 -4.34 7.77 5.86
N GLY A 48 -4.49 7.55 7.16
CA GLY A 48 -5.53 8.17 7.95
C GLY A 48 -4.97 8.93 9.13
N GLY A 49 -5.82 9.71 9.77
CA GLY A 49 -5.53 10.34 11.04
C GLY A 49 -5.63 9.35 12.19
N GLN A 50 -5.50 9.86 13.43
CA GLN A 50 -5.36 9.03 14.62
C GLN A 50 -6.55 8.09 14.87
N PHE A 51 -7.75 8.52 14.53
CA PHE A 51 -8.97 7.78 14.88
C PHE A 51 -9.80 7.38 13.65
N TRP A 52 -9.15 7.15 12.51
CA TRP A 52 -9.90 6.69 11.37
C TRP A 52 -10.38 5.23 11.58
N ASP A 53 -11.54 4.92 11.02
CA ASP A 53 -12.20 3.64 11.24
C ASP A 53 -11.78 2.62 10.17
N GLN A 54 -10.75 1.85 10.48
CA GLN A 54 -10.21 0.84 9.56
C GLN A 54 -11.23 -0.26 9.24
N LEU A 55 -11.94 -0.75 10.27
CA LEU A 55 -12.92 -1.81 10.07
C LEU A 55 -14.12 -1.32 9.27
N GLY A 56 -14.61 -0.13 9.57
CA GLY A 56 -15.73 0.46 8.84
C GLY A 56 -15.41 0.73 7.39
N LEU A 57 -14.22 1.26 7.11
CA LEU A 57 -13.78 1.48 5.74
C LEU A 57 -13.63 0.15 4.99
N GLY A 58 -12.98 -0.82 5.60
CA GLY A 58 -12.81 -2.15 4.99
C GLY A 58 -14.14 -2.82 4.67
N SER A 59 -15.10 -2.71 5.58
CA SER A 59 -16.44 -3.26 5.37
C SER A 59 -17.17 -2.56 4.22
N ALA A 60 -17.11 -1.23 4.16
CA ALA A 60 -17.74 -0.46 3.10
C ALA A 60 -17.13 -0.75 1.73
N VAL A 61 -15.81 -0.82 1.66
CA VAL A 61 -15.09 -1.17 0.42
C VAL A 61 -15.42 -2.60 0.01
N GLY A 62 -15.41 -3.54 0.95
CA GLY A 62 -15.76 -4.93 0.69
C GLY A 62 -17.19 -5.08 0.16
N GLY A 63 -18.13 -4.32 0.71
CA GLY A 63 -19.50 -4.31 0.23
C GLY A 63 -19.62 -3.81 -1.20
N LEU A 64 -18.84 -2.79 -1.57
CA LEU A 64 -18.83 -2.27 -2.92
C LEU A 64 -18.19 -3.26 -3.91
N LEU A 65 -17.07 -3.87 -3.52
CA LEU A 65 -16.29 -4.73 -4.42
C LEU A 65 -16.82 -6.16 -4.48
N GLY A 66 -17.69 -6.55 -3.56
CA GLY A 66 -18.20 -7.92 -3.50
C GLY A 66 -17.19 -8.93 -2.97
N ARG A 67 -16.10 -8.45 -2.34
CA ARG A 67 -15.09 -9.29 -1.71
C ARG A 67 -14.36 -8.51 -0.62
N GLU A 68 -13.73 -9.24 0.29
CA GLU A 68 -13.05 -8.64 1.42
C GLU A 68 -11.71 -8.03 0.98
N PRO A 69 -11.45 -6.75 1.27
CA PRO A 69 -10.17 -6.13 0.97
C PRO A 69 -9.16 -6.40 2.08
N HIS A 70 -7.90 -6.42 1.71
CA HIS A 70 -6.79 -6.36 2.66
C HIS A 70 -6.42 -4.90 2.86
N VAL A 71 -6.76 -4.34 4.01
CA VAL A 71 -6.54 -2.92 4.31
C VAL A 71 -5.23 -2.76 5.07
N VAL A 72 -4.36 -1.94 4.52
CA VAL A 72 -3.06 -1.62 5.12
C VAL A 72 -3.06 -0.19 5.62
N ASP A 73 -2.71 0.00 6.89
CA ASP A 73 -2.55 1.32 7.48
C ASP A 73 -1.14 1.84 7.17
N LEU A 74 -1.06 2.85 6.29
CA LEU A 74 0.21 3.43 5.87
C LEU A 74 0.93 4.18 7.01
N GLN A 75 0.21 4.55 8.06
CA GLN A 75 0.82 5.24 9.18
C GLN A 75 1.75 4.32 9.98
N THR A 76 1.42 3.03 10.05
CA THR A 76 2.19 2.03 10.77
C THR A 76 2.96 1.08 9.87
N ALA A 77 2.82 1.23 8.56
CA ALA A 77 3.51 0.37 7.60
C ALA A 77 5.02 0.62 7.60
N SER A 78 5.79 -0.40 7.23
CA SER A 78 7.23 -0.27 7.08
C SER A 78 7.60 0.69 5.96
N ASP A 79 8.82 1.23 5.99
CA ASP A 79 9.31 2.10 4.93
C ASP A 79 9.34 1.39 3.57
N TRP A 80 9.65 0.10 3.57
CA TRP A 80 9.62 -0.71 2.36
C TRP A 80 8.21 -0.81 1.77
N LEU A 81 7.21 -1.09 2.60
CA LEU A 81 5.83 -1.18 2.12
C LEU A 81 5.32 0.18 1.63
N ARG A 82 5.62 1.25 2.36
CA ARG A 82 5.28 2.60 1.93
C ARG A 82 5.91 2.94 0.58
N PHE A 83 7.16 2.56 0.37
CA PHE A 83 7.84 2.74 -0.91
C PHE A 83 7.15 1.96 -2.03
N GLN A 84 6.78 0.70 -1.78
CA GLN A 84 6.07 -0.10 -2.78
C GLN A 84 4.73 0.54 -3.18
N VAL A 85 3.97 1.04 -2.21
CA VAL A 85 2.72 1.74 -2.48
C VAL A 85 2.97 3.02 -3.27
N ALA A 86 4.00 3.78 -2.92
CA ALA A 86 4.36 5.01 -3.63
C ALA A 86 4.75 4.75 -5.08
N ARG A 87 5.48 3.66 -5.31
CA ARG A 87 5.96 3.30 -6.65
C ARG A 87 4.85 2.74 -7.53
N ASP A 88 4.07 1.79 -7.00
CA ASP A 88 3.16 0.97 -7.80
C ASP A 88 1.67 1.27 -7.53
N GLY A 89 1.37 2.04 -6.50
CA GLY A 89 -0.01 2.31 -6.11
C GLY A 89 -0.77 3.18 -7.11
N VAL A 90 -2.07 2.99 -7.13
CA VAL A 90 -3.00 3.79 -7.93
C VAL A 90 -3.90 4.55 -6.98
N LEU A 91 -3.85 5.88 -7.05
CA LEU A 91 -4.67 6.73 -6.18
C LEU A 91 -6.16 6.53 -6.46
N VAL A 92 -6.92 6.29 -5.40
CA VAL A 92 -8.38 6.24 -5.44
C VAL A 92 -8.99 7.54 -4.92
N TYR A 93 -8.49 8.02 -3.78
CA TYR A 93 -9.05 9.17 -3.10
C TYR A 93 -7.97 9.92 -2.33
N GLU A 94 -8.00 11.25 -2.39
CA GLU A 94 -7.23 12.10 -1.49
C GLU A 94 -8.13 13.22 -0.96
N ALA A 95 -8.05 13.47 0.34
CA ALA A 95 -8.91 14.46 0.99
C ALA A 95 -8.53 15.90 0.61
N LEU A 96 -7.24 16.14 0.36
CA LEU A 96 -6.73 17.42 -0.09
C LEU A 96 -5.89 17.22 -1.35
N PRO A 97 -6.03 18.10 -2.34
CA PRO A 97 -5.17 18.02 -3.53
C PRO A 97 -3.69 18.07 -3.13
N GLY A 98 -2.91 17.13 -3.65
CA GLY A 98 -1.50 17.04 -3.35
C GLY A 98 -1.12 16.08 -2.23
N ALA A 99 -2.07 15.52 -1.49
CA ALA A 99 -1.76 14.58 -0.43
C ALA A 99 -1.04 13.34 -0.95
N TRP A 100 -1.45 12.82 -2.08
CA TRP A 100 -0.81 11.67 -2.72
C TRP A 100 0.61 11.98 -3.17
N ALA A 101 0.80 13.14 -3.81
CA ALA A 101 2.13 13.56 -4.25
C ALA A 101 3.10 13.73 -3.07
N GLU A 102 2.62 14.30 -1.97
CA GLU A 102 3.40 14.45 -0.75
C GLU A 102 3.77 13.10 -0.15
N PHE A 103 2.81 12.19 -0.07
CA PHE A 103 3.06 10.84 0.43
C PHE A 103 4.13 10.14 -0.40
N LYS A 104 4.02 10.18 -1.74
CA LYS A 104 4.98 9.53 -2.63
C LYS A 104 6.38 10.11 -2.46
N ALA A 105 6.49 11.42 -2.40
CA ALA A 105 7.77 12.09 -2.24
C ALA A 105 8.45 11.68 -0.94
N ARG A 106 7.72 11.69 0.18
CA ARG A 106 8.25 11.28 1.48
C ARG A 106 8.66 9.82 1.51
N ALA A 107 7.82 8.93 0.97
CA ALA A 107 8.11 7.50 0.97
C ALA A 107 9.36 7.19 0.15
N MET A 108 9.54 7.85 -0.97
CA MET A 108 10.72 7.66 -1.83
C MET A 108 11.98 8.22 -1.20
N VAL A 109 11.92 9.42 -0.61
CA VAL A 109 13.07 10.03 0.06
C VAL A 109 13.52 9.17 1.23
N LEU A 110 12.59 8.76 2.09
CA LEU A 110 12.91 7.90 3.23
C LEU A 110 13.53 6.57 2.78
N TYR A 111 12.99 5.97 1.76
CA TYR A 111 13.53 4.72 1.24
C TYR A 111 14.95 4.91 0.69
N TRP A 112 15.19 5.95 -0.10
CA TRP A 112 16.49 6.20 -0.69
C TRP A 112 17.54 6.58 0.34
N ASP A 113 17.15 7.29 1.40
CA ASP A 113 18.06 7.59 2.50
C ASP A 113 18.48 6.33 3.25
N LEU A 114 17.59 5.35 3.36
CA LEU A 114 17.85 4.10 4.05
C LEU A 114 18.43 3.01 3.16
N ALA A 115 18.25 3.10 1.85
CA ALA A 115 18.65 2.04 0.93
C ALA A 115 20.13 1.66 1.03
N PRO A 116 21.10 2.60 1.14
CA PRO A 116 22.50 2.23 1.34
C PRO A 116 22.73 1.46 2.62
N THR A 117 22.08 1.88 3.71
CA THR A 117 22.19 1.20 5.00
C THR A 117 21.61 -0.20 4.95
N ILE A 118 20.43 -0.34 4.31
CA ILE A 118 19.80 -1.64 4.11
C ILE A 118 20.69 -2.56 3.29
N ALA A 119 21.29 -2.04 2.22
CA ALA A 119 22.19 -2.81 1.38
C ALA A 119 23.43 -3.28 2.14
N LEU A 120 24.02 -2.40 2.97
CA LEU A 120 25.16 -2.76 3.81
C LEU A 120 24.80 -3.83 4.84
N CYS A 121 23.65 -3.71 5.47
CA CYS A 121 23.17 -4.71 6.43
C CYS A 121 22.96 -6.06 5.76
N ALA A 122 22.33 -6.07 4.58
CA ALA A 122 22.10 -7.29 3.82
C ALA A 122 23.42 -7.94 3.40
N ALA A 123 24.38 -7.15 2.94
CA ALA A 123 25.70 -7.65 2.57
C ALA A 123 26.45 -8.21 3.79
N GLY A 124 26.37 -7.52 4.93
CA GLY A 124 26.96 -7.98 6.18
C GLY A 124 26.37 -9.30 6.65
N VAL A 125 25.07 -9.45 6.60
CA VAL A 125 24.38 -10.69 6.94
C VAL A 125 24.81 -11.81 5.99
N LYS A 126 24.85 -11.53 4.69
CA LYS A 126 25.30 -12.52 3.69
C LYS A 126 26.73 -12.98 3.95
N GLN A 127 27.63 -12.04 4.20
CA GLN A 127 29.02 -12.37 4.48
C GLN A 127 29.17 -13.19 5.73
N ARG A 128 28.44 -12.84 6.78
CA ARG A 128 28.43 -13.59 8.04
C ARG A 128 27.93 -15.02 7.82
N PHE A 129 26.85 -15.15 7.08
CA PHE A 129 26.29 -16.46 6.76
C PHE A 129 27.28 -17.33 5.98
N LEU A 130 27.94 -16.78 4.97
CA LEU A 130 28.94 -17.49 4.18
C LEU A 130 30.15 -17.88 5.03
N ARG A 131 30.54 -17.02 5.96
CA ARG A 131 31.65 -17.28 6.86
C ARG A 131 31.33 -18.44 7.81
N GLU A 132 30.14 -18.45 8.38
CA GLU A 132 29.67 -19.55 9.23
C GLU A 132 29.59 -20.85 8.47
N ALA A 133 29.11 -20.83 7.22
CA ALA A 133 29.05 -22.01 6.38
C ALA A 133 30.43 -22.59 6.06
N ARG A 134 31.47 -21.74 5.99
CA ARG A 134 32.86 -22.20 5.76
C ARG A 134 33.48 -22.83 7.02
N HIS A 135 33.12 -22.34 8.19
CA HIS A 135 33.71 -22.79 9.45
C HIS A 135 32.84 -23.84 10.16
N GLY A 136 31.65 -24.01 9.71
CA GLY A 136 30.73 -25.00 10.26
C GLY A 136 30.61 -26.18 9.37
#